data_dec64ddba9a848bd9201241f7889de20
#
_entry.id   dec64ddba9a848bd9201241f7889de20
#
_cell.length_a   1.000
_cell.length_b   1.000
_cell.length_c   1.000
_cell.angle_alpha   90.00
_cell.angle_beta   90.00
_cell.angle_gamma   90.00
#
_symmetry.space_group_name_H-M   'P 1'
#
loop_
_entity.id
_entity.type
_entity.pdbx_description
1 polymer ?
#
loop_
_entity_poly.entity_id
_entity_poly.type
_entity_poly.pdbx_seq_one_letter_code
_entity_poly.pdbx_strand_id
1 'polypeptide(L)'
;TTMLLSSCQADFVDINRDHRQPTEKQLEQDNLNVGGFVTSFEKTIFPVGSSGTNYVNDYQIPYTLGGACWIGYMAPAQNKWVGRGFPSFALKPWSQYTFNVMAGNAFRNWLDVKKRTTTDPEGFAVAQIIKVAAVHKAADTYGPIPYSKAGQEGSTDAEYDSQEDVYKAMLKELDEAVHT
;
A
#
# COMPACT_ATOMS: atom_id res chain seq x y z
N THR A 1 -53.26 13.67 -18.37
CA THR A 1 -52.87 12.33 -17.88
C THR A 1 -51.35 12.28 -17.82
N THR A 2 -50.79 12.52 -16.63
CA THR A 2 -49.34 12.52 -16.39
C THR A 2 -48.93 11.08 -16.09
N MET A 3 -48.19 10.42 -17.01
CA MET A 3 -47.57 9.15 -16.75
C MET A 3 -46.35 9.40 -15.85
N LEU A 4 -46.44 8.96 -14.62
CA LEU A 4 -45.28 8.82 -13.72
C LEU A 4 -44.44 7.65 -14.20
N LEU A 5 -43.32 7.93 -14.85
CA LEU A 5 -42.28 6.95 -15.09
C LEU A 5 -41.61 6.66 -13.74
N SER A 6 -42.09 5.65 -13.01
CA SER A 6 -41.35 5.08 -11.90
C SER A 6 -40.14 4.37 -12.49
N SER A 7 -38.98 5.00 -12.40
CA SER A 7 -37.72 4.44 -12.78
C SER A 7 -37.46 3.18 -11.94
N CYS A 8 -37.19 2.06 -12.59
CA CYS A 8 -36.72 0.81 -11.94
C CYS A 8 -35.32 0.97 -11.38
N GLN A 9 -35.15 1.82 -10.37
CA GLN A 9 -33.87 1.95 -9.65
C GLN A 9 -33.77 0.99 -8.45
N ALA A 10 -34.89 0.39 -8.05
CA ALA A 10 -34.93 -0.47 -6.86
C ALA A 10 -34.00 -1.67 -6.95
N ASP A 11 -33.80 -2.24 -8.14
CA ASP A 11 -32.99 -3.44 -8.33
C ASP A 11 -31.56 -3.14 -8.81
N PHE A 12 -31.24 -1.86 -9.10
CA PHE A 12 -29.93 -1.51 -9.69
C PHE A 12 -28.76 -1.85 -8.76
N VAL A 13 -28.92 -1.65 -7.47
CA VAL A 13 -27.89 -1.97 -6.46
C VAL A 13 -27.69 -3.48 -6.35
N ASP A 14 -28.78 -4.26 -6.40
CA ASP A 14 -28.74 -5.70 -6.28
C ASP A 14 -28.17 -6.38 -7.55
N ILE A 15 -28.57 -5.88 -8.73
CA ILE A 15 -28.05 -6.36 -10.03
C ILE A 15 -26.54 -6.11 -10.17
N ASN A 16 -26.04 -4.98 -9.66
CA ASN A 16 -24.61 -4.62 -9.74
C ASN A 16 -23.78 -5.18 -8.58
N ARG A 17 -24.38 -5.90 -7.65
CA ARG A 17 -23.69 -6.53 -6.55
C ARG A 17 -23.11 -7.87 -6.97
N ASP A 18 -21.82 -8.08 -6.74
CA ASP A 18 -21.22 -9.42 -6.88
C ASP A 18 -21.63 -10.27 -5.67
N HIS A 19 -22.61 -11.16 -5.86
CA HIS A 19 -23.13 -12.05 -4.81
C HIS A 19 -22.11 -13.09 -4.32
N ARG A 20 -20.94 -13.19 -4.97
CA ARG A 20 -19.83 -14.05 -4.53
C ARG A 20 -18.93 -13.35 -3.51
N GLN A 21 -19.07 -12.04 -3.35
CA GLN A 21 -18.34 -11.28 -2.34
C GLN A 21 -19.19 -11.15 -1.07
N PRO A 22 -18.58 -11.30 0.12
CA PRO A 22 -19.29 -11.09 1.38
C PRO A 22 -19.74 -9.63 1.49
N THR A 23 -20.89 -9.44 2.10
CA THR A 23 -21.37 -8.10 2.45
C THR A 23 -20.60 -7.54 3.64
N GLU A 24 -20.58 -6.22 3.80
CA GLU A 24 -20.09 -5.55 5.00
C GLU A 24 -20.66 -6.18 6.28
N LYS A 25 -21.97 -6.43 6.31
CA LYS A 25 -22.66 -7.06 7.44
C LYS A 25 -22.17 -8.49 7.73
N GLN A 26 -21.85 -9.26 6.70
CA GLN A 26 -21.28 -10.60 6.85
C GLN A 26 -19.84 -10.54 7.38
N LEU A 27 -19.04 -9.59 6.89
CA LEU A 27 -17.69 -9.35 7.40
C LEU A 27 -17.69 -8.93 8.86
N GLU A 28 -18.65 -8.08 9.28
CA GLU A 28 -18.83 -7.67 10.68
C GLU A 28 -19.18 -8.86 11.60
N GLN A 29 -20.08 -9.74 11.15
CA GLN A 29 -20.48 -10.92 11.93
C GLN A 29 -19.31 -11.86 12.25
N ASP A 30 -18.36 -11.97 11.34
CA ASP A 30 -17.22 -12.85 11.48
C ASP A 30 -15.96 -12.14 12.01
N ASN A 31 -16.07 -10.87 12.42
CA ASN A 31 -14.94 -10.00 12.79
C ASN A 31 -13.84 -9.92 11.70
N LEU A 32 -14.21 -10.16 10.45
CA LEU A 32 -13.29 -10.14 9.30
C LEU A 32 -13.19 -8.76 8.64
N ASN A 33 -14.05 -7.84 9.02
CA ASN A 33 -14.08 -6.48 8.48
C ASN A 33 -12.79 -5.68 8.69
N VAL A 34 -12.06 -5.95 9.76
CA VAL A 34 -10.74 -5.36 10.05
C VAL A 34 -9.63 -6.37 9.85
N GLY A 35 -9.72 -7.55 10.45
CA GLY A 35 -8.65 -8.56 10.44
C GLY A 35 -8.21 -9.00 9.06
N GLY A 36 -9.13 -9.19 8.11
CA GLY A 36 -8.81 -9.54 6.73
C GLY A 36 -8.03 -8.43 6.00
N PHE A 37 -8.39 -7.17 6.25
CA PHE A 37 -7.69 -6.02 5.66
C PHE A 37 -6.32 -5.80 6.30
N VAL A 38 -6.19 -5.98 7.62
CA VAL A 38 -4.90 -5.90 8.32
C VAL A 38 -3.94 -6.95 7.79
N THR A 39 -4.37 -8.21 7.65
CA THR A 39 -3.52 -9.28 7.09
C THR A 39 -3.06 -8.97 5.65
N SER A 40 -3.91 -8.38 4.83
CA SER A 40 -3.55 -7.95 3.47
C SER A 40 -2.58 -6.76 3.50
N PHE A 41 -2.72 -5.89 4.49
CA PHE A 41 -1.88 -4.72 4.68
C PHE A 41 -0.48 -5.12 5.18
N GLU A 42 -0.36 -6.04 6.13
CA GLU A 42 0.92 -6.58 6.62
C GLU A 42 1.80 -7.13 5.50
N LYS A 43 1.20 -7.75 4.48
CA LYS A 43 1.92 -8.24 3.30
C LYS A 43 2.62 -7.15 2.49
N THR A 44 2.26 -5.87 2.69
CA THR A 44 2.97 -4.75 2.04
C THR A 44 4.32 -4.44 2.67
N ILE A 45 4.54 -4.84 3.93
CA ILE A 45 5.83 -4.66 4.61
C ILE A 45 6.89 -5.56 3.95
N PHE A 46 6.55 -6.84 3.74
CA PHE A 46 7.39 -7.82 3.04
C PHE A 46 6.55 -8.51 1.96
N PRO A 47 6.54 -7.99 0.74
CA PRO A 47 5.74 -8.55 -0.34
C PRO A 47 6.35 -9.87 -0.85
N VAL A 48 6.31 -10.89 0.01
CA VAL A 48 6.70 -12.26 -0.34
C VAL A 48 5.50 -12.99 -0.90
N GLY A 49 5.53 -13.32 -2.17
CA GLY A 49 4.46 -14.02 -2.84
C GLY A 49 4.77 -15.48 -3.11
N SER A 50 3.73 -16.27 -3.36
CA SER A 50 3.85 -17.63 -3.88
C SER A 50 4.22 -17.63 -5.36
N SER A 51 4.88 -18.70 -5.81
CA SER A 51 5.16 -18.95 -7.23
C SER A 51 3.87 -18.86 -8.05
N GLY A 52 3.88 -18.04 -9.11
CA GLY A 52 2.71 -17.84 -9.99
C GLY A 52 2.06 -16.45 -9.88
N THR A 53 2.50 -15.64 -8.93
CA THR A 53 2.12 -14.24 -8.82
C THR A 53 3.35 -13.34 -9.02
N ASN A 54 3.14 -12.08 -9.39
CA ASN A 54 4.23 -11.11 -9.55
C ASN A 54 4.97 -10.76 -8.24
N TYR A 55 4.54 -11.30 -7.11
CA TYR A 55 5.08 -11.01 -5.78
C TYR A 55 6.56 -11.39 -5.60
N VAL A 56 7.08 -12.35 -6.36
CA VAL A 56 8.53 -12.64 -6.34
C VAL A 56 9.32 -11.42 -6.80
N ASN A 57 8.83 -10.74 -7.83
CA ASN A 57 9.42 -9.50 -8.33
C ASN A 57 9.24 -8.35 -7.33
N ASP A 58 8.14 -8.33 -6.60
CA ASP A 58 7.82 -7.28 -5.65
C ASP A 58 8.81 -7.22 -4.49
N TYR A 59 9.36 -8.36 -4.08
CA TYR A 59 10.47 -8.42 -3.13
C TYR A 59 11.83 -8.32 -3.82
N GLN A 60 12.04 -9.09 -4.88
CA GLN A 60 13.33 -9.23 -5.53
C GLN A 60 13.87 -7.90 -6.08
N ILE A 61 13.01 -7.12 -6.75
CA ILE A 61 13.45 -5.88 -7.40
C ILE A 61 13.89 -4.83 -6.38
N PRO A 62 13.06 -4.44 -5.38
CA PRO A 62 13.47 -3.42 -4.42
C PRO A 62 14.65 -3.82 -3.56
N TYR A 63 14.68 -5.06 -3.08
CA TYR A 63 15.64 -5.49 -2.07
C TYR A 63 16.88 -6.11 -2.67
N THR A 64 16.72 -7.11 -3.53
CA THR A 64 17.85 -7.91 -4.01
C THR A 64 18.55 -7.22 -5.18
N LEU A 65 17.80 -6.91 -6.22
CA LEU A 65 18.37 -6.38 -7.46
C LEU A 65 18.71 -4.88 -7.36
N GLY A 66 17.99 -4.13 -6.54
CA GLY A 66 18.29 -2.74 -6.22
C GLY A 66 19.25 -2.64 -5.04
N GLY A 67 18.73 -2.68 -3.82
CA GLY A 67 19.46 -2.39 -2.60
C GLY A 67 20.71 -3.21 -2.39
N ALA A 68 20.63 -4.54 -2.46
CA ALA A 68 21.76 -5.42 -2.17
C ALA A 68 22.91 -5.31 -3.19
N CYS A 69 22.58 -4.98 -4.45
CA CYS A 69 23.60 -4.72 -5.47
C CYS A 69 24.29 -3.36 -5.26
N TRP A 70 23.54 -2.36 -4.82
CA TRP A 70 24.09 -1.01 -4.61
C TRP A 70 25.07 -0.94 -3.45
N ILE A 71 24.79 -1.66 -2.37
CA ILE A 71 25.68 -1.74 -1.21
C ILE A 71 26.77 -2.82 -1.35
N GLY A 72 26.84 -3.52 -2.50
CA GLY A 72 27.87 -4.49 -2.79
C GLY A 72 27.72 -5.86 -2.12
N TYR A 73 26.57 -6.18 -1.52
CA TYR A 73 26.30 -7.51 -0.97
C TYR A 73 26.10 -8.58 -2.05
N MET A 74 25.61 -8.17 -3.22
CA MET A 74 25.36 -9.03 -4.35
C MET A 74 25.90 -8.42 -5.62
N ALA A 75 26.38 -9.27 -6.54
CA ALA A 75 26.76 -8.89 -7.89
C ALA A 75 26.12 -9.87 -8.88
N PRO A 76 25.70 -9.41 -10.06
CA PRO A 76 25.22 -10.30 -11.12
C PRO A 76 26.35 -11.26 -11.54
N ALA A 77 26.14 -12.56 -11.40
CA ALA A 77 27.11 -13.58 -11.80
C ALA A 77 27.31 -13.68 -13.33
N GLN A 78 26.39 -13.12 -14.10
CA GLN A 78 26.41 -13.10 -15.55
C GLN A 78 25.95 -11.74 -16.08
N ASN A 79 26.35 -11.41 -17.30
CA ASN A 79 25.93 -10.18 -17.98
C ASN A 79 24.41 -10.13 -18.34
N LYS A 80 23.60 -10.95 -17.71
CA LYS A 80 22.15 -11.08 -17.97
C LYS A 80 21.38 -9.77 -17.75
N TRP A 81 21.89 -8.92 -16.87
CA TRP A 81 21.26 -7.66 -16.48
C TRP A 81 22.04 -6.42 -16.93
N VAL A 82 23.00 -6.61 -17.85
CA VAL A 82 23.74 -5.49 -18.45
C VAL A 82 22.75 -4.52 -19.12
N GLY A 83 22.92 -3.24 -18.86
CA GLY A 83 22.01 -2.19 -19.33
C GLY A 83 20.74 -1.98 -18.48
N ARG A 84 20.46 -2.84 -17.49
CA ARG A 84 19.41 -2.59 -16.49
C ARG A 84 19.98 -1.99 -15.19
N GLY A 85 21.26 -1.79 -15.14
CA GLY A 85 21.94 -0.83 -14.30
C GLY A 85 22.07 -1.12 -12.82
N PHE A 86 21.80 -2.35 -12.33
CA PHE A 86 21.97 -2.66 -10.92
C PHE A 86 23.35 -2.31 -10.37
N PRO A 87 24.48 -2.65 -11.03
CA PRO A 87 25.80 -2.24 -10.54
C PRO A 87 26.11 -0.77 -10.80
N SER A 88 25.37 -0.08 -11.65
CA SER A 88 25.63 1.30 -12.09
C SER A 88 24.61 2.30 -11.54
N PHE A 89 23.82 1.94 -10.54
CA PHE A 89 22.81 2.80 -9.92
C PHE A 89 21.72 3.32 -10.87
N ALA A 90 21.47 2.62 -11.99
CA ALA A 90 20.45 2.99 -12.96
C ALA A 90 19.34 1.93 -13.04
N LEU A 91 18.27 2.08 -12.27
CA LEU A 91 17.16 1.11 -12.16
C LEU A 91 16.11 1.23 -13.29
N LYS A 92 16.44 1.72 -14.46
CA LYS A 92 15.49 1.72 -15.58
C LYS A 92 15.28 0.27 -16.09
N PRO A 93 14.07 -0.25 -16.24
CA PRO A 93 12.73 0.37 -16.13
C PRO A 93 12.06 0.20 -14.74
N TRP A 94 12.76 -0.23 -13.72
CA TRP A 94 12.18 -0.64 -12.44
C TRP A 94 12.23 0.43 -11.34
N SER A 95 12.57 1.68 -11.73
CA SER A 95 12.69 2.79 -10.78
C SER A 95 11.43 3.07 -9.96
N GLN A 96 10.24 2.83 -10.50
CA GLN A 96 8.96 3.05 -9.80
C GLN A 96 8.52 1.85 -8.93
N TYR A 97 9.25 0.73 -8.99
CA TYR A 97 8.76 -0.53 -8.41
C TYR A 97 8.55 -0.46 -6.89
N THR A 98 9.53 0.06 -6.17
CA THR A 98 9.43 0.22 -4.71
C THR A 98 8.25 1.09 -4.32
N PHE A 99 8.03 2.21 -5.02
CA PHE A 99 6.91 3.09 -4.73
C PHE A 99 5.56 2.41 -4.98
N ASN A 100 5.38 1.80 -6.13
CA ASN A 100 4.11 1.16 -6.50
C ASN A 100 3.75 0.00 -5.59
N VAL A 101 4.72 -0.84 -5.25
CA VAL A 101 4.48 -2.05 -4.45
C VAL A 101 4.33 -1.72 -2.97
N MET A 102 5.20 -0.89 -2.42
CA MET A 102 5.22 -0.61 -0.99
C MET A 102 4.31 0.57 -0.64
N ALA A 103 4.60 1.75 -1.16
CA ALA A 103 3.85 2.94 -0.80
C ALA A 103 2.42 2.91 -1.35
N GLY A 104 2.24 2.67 -2.65
CA GLY A 104 0.91 2.71 -3.30
C GLY A 104 -0.07 1.70 -2.70
N ASN A 105 0.37 0.46 -2.48
CA ASN A 105 -0.46 -0.57 -1.86
C ASN A 105 -0.67 -0.30 -0.36
N ALA A 106 0.36 0.16 0.35
CA ALA A 106 0.25 0.48 1.77
C ALA A 106 -0.74 1.62 2.03
N PHE A 107 -0.70 2.70 1.27
CA PHE A 107 -1.65 3.81 1.41
C PHE A 107 -3.08 3.39 1.14
N ARG A 108 -3.32 2.57 0.12
CA ARG A 108 -4.67 2.05 -0.18
C ARG A 108 -5.21 1.22 0.97
N ASN A 109 -4.45 0.24 1.42
CA ASN A 109 -4.86 -0.63 2.53
C ASN A 109 -5.04 0.16 3.84
N TRP A 110 -4.15 1.11 4.12
CA TRP A 110 -4.28 1.99 5.28
C TRP A 110 -5.58 2.79 5.26
N LEU A 111 -5.98 3.35 4.12
CA LEU A 111 -7.24 4.07 3.98
C LEU A 111 -8.44 3.17 4.24
N ASP A 112 -8.41 1.94 3.74
CA ASP A 112 -9.48 0.97 3.96
C ASP A 112 -9.59 0.61 5.44
N VAL A 113 -8.47 0.39 6.13
CA VAL A 113 -8.48 0.14 7.58
C VAL A 113 -8.93 1.39 8.35
N LYS A 114 -8.43 2.57 8.00
CA LYS A 114 -8.83 3.83 8.63
C LYS A 114 -10.35 4.05 8.58
N LYS A 115 -10.99 3.77 7.44
CA LYS A 115 -12.45 3.87 7.29
C LYS A 115 -13.21 2.90 8.20
N ARG A 116 -12.62 1.75 8.51
CA ARG A 116 -13.24 0.68 9.30
C ARG A 116 -12.96 0.77 10.79
N THR A 117 -11.93 1.50 11.18
CA THR A 117 -11.48 1.67 12.58
C THR A 117 -11.86 3.03 13.18
N THR A 118 -12.91 3.67 12.67
CA THR A 118 -13.38 4.98 13.17
C THR A 118 -13.79 4.96 14.66
N THR A 119 -14.18 3.80 15.17
CA THR A 119 -14.57 3.56 16.56
C THR A 119 -13.61 2.59 17.28
N ASP A 120 -12.51 2.23 16.65
CA ASP A 120 -11.51 1.30 17.16
C ASP A 120 -10.10 1.96 17.09
N PRO A 121 -9.73 2.73 18.11
CA PRO A 121 -8.45 3.44 18.14
C PRO A 121 -7.25 2.49 18.16
N GLU A 122 -7.35 1.33 18.82
CA GLU A 122 -6.26 0.33 18.85
C GLU A 122 -6.04 -0.28 17.46
N GLY A 123 -7.11 -0.64 16.76
CA GLY A 123 -7.03 -1.13 15.39
C GLY A 123 -6.44 -0.09 14.44
N PHE A 124 -6.76 1.19 14.62
CA PHE A 124 -6.16 2.27 13.85
C PHE A 124 -4.67 2.46 14.18
N ALA A 125 -4.28 2.35 15.46
CA ALA A 125 -2.88 2.43 15.87
C ALA A 125 -2.03 1.35 15.21
N VAL A 126 -2.52 0.11 15.16
CA VAL A 126 -1.86 -0.99 14.43
C VAL A 126 -1.71 -0.65 12.95
N ALA A 127 -2.74 -0.10 12.31
CA ALA A 127 -2.67 0.31 10.91
C ALA A 127 -1.62 1.41 10.66
N GLN A 128 -1.46 2.35 11.59
CA GLN A 128 -0.41 3.38 11.52
C GLN A 128 0.99 2.76 11.56
N ILE A 129 1.23 1.83 12.47
CA ILE A 129 2.50 1.10 12.56
C ILE A 129 2.82 0.36 11.27
N ILE A 130 1.85 -0.37 10.70
CA ILE A 130 2.02 -1.11 9.45
C ILE A 130 2.30 -0.14 8.29
N LYS A 131 1.58 0.99 8.21
CA LYS A 131 1.82 2.02 7.19
C LYS A 131 3.26 2.51 7.23
N VAL A 132 3.75 2.90 8.39
CA VAL A 132 5.14 3.37 8.54
C VAL A 132 6.13 2.27 8.16
N ALA A 133 5.93 1.04 8.64
CA ALA A 133 6.79 -0.10 8.33
C ALA A 133 6.87 -0.41 6.82
N ALA A 134 5.80 -0.17 6.07
CA ALA A 134 5.80 -0.38 4.62
C ALA A 134 6.37 0.81 3.85
N VAL A 135 6.00 2.04 4.23
CA VAL A 135 6.27 3.24 3.41
C VAL A 135 7.66 3.83 3.65
N HIS A 136 8.29 3.63 4.83
CA HIS A 136 9.62 4.18 5.10
C HIS A 136 10.66 3.77 4.02
N LYS A 137 10.53 2.58 3.47
CA LYS A 137 11.41 2.07 2.41
C LYS A 137 11.31 2.88 1.11
N ALA A 138 10.13 3.45 0.82
CA ALA A 138 9.99 4.36 -0.30
C ALA A 138 10.71 5.68 -0.03
N ALA A 139 10.63 6.21 1.19
CA ALA A 139 11.38 7.40 1.60
C ALA A 139 12.90 7.16 1.56
N ASP A 140 13.37 5.95 1.95
CA ASP A 140 14.79 5.58 1.84
C ASP A 140 15.26 5.51 0.39
N THR A 141 14.38 5.03 -0.50
CA THR A 141 14.74 4.82 -1.91
C THR A 141 14.72 6.11 -2.72
N TYR A 142 13.75 6.99 -2.47
CA TYR A 142 13.49 8.16 -3.33
C TYR A 142 13.79 9.50 -2.65
N GLY A 143 13.95 9.52 -1.33
CA GLY A 143 14.02 10.76 -0.54
C GLY A 143 12.62 11.39 -0.40
N PRO A 144 12.34 12.49 -1.10
CA PRO A 144 11.00 13.10 -1.10
C PRO A 144 9.95 12.17 -1.69
N ILE A 145 8.82 12.01 -1.02
CA ILE A 145 7.66 11.23 -1.47
C ILE A 145 6.36 11.95 -1.08
N PRO A 146 5.24 11.71 -1.77
CA PRO A 146 3.93 12.16 -1.30
C PRO A 146 3.53 11.30 -0.10
N TYR A 147 3.51 11.88 1.11
CA TYR A 147 3.20 11.17 2.35
C TYR A 147 2.02 11.78 3.10
N SER A 148 2.12 13.07 3.46
CA SER A 148 1.12 13.75 4.29
C SER A 148 -0.25 13.87 3.63
N LYS A 149 -0.27 14.02 2.32
CA LYS A 149 -1.48 14.14 1.50
C LYS A 149 -1.79 12.89 0.69
N ALA A 150 -0.98 11.84 0.83
CA ALA A 150 -1.19 10.61 0.11
C ALA A 150 -2.47 9.90 0.52
N GLY A 151 -3.24 9.45 -0.47
CA GLY A 151 -4.47 8.71 -0.24
C GLY A 151 -5.65 9.54 0.28
N GLN A 152 -5.58 10.85 0.23
CA GLN A 152 -6.77 11.68 0.50
C GLN A 152 -7.79 11.51 -0.61
N GLU A 153 -9.05 11.30 -0.22
CA GLU A 153 -10.15 11.08 -1.16
C GLU A 153 -10.33 12.31 -2.07
N GLY A 154 -10.38 12.08 -3.38
CA GLY A 154 -10.53 13.15 -4.38
C GLY A 154 -9.22 13.87 -4.77
N SER A 155 -8.09 13.55 -4.14
CA SER A 155 -6.80 14.11 -4.54
C SER A 155 -6.10 13.18 -5.54
N THR A 156 -5.99 13.63 -6.79
CA THR A 156 -5.20 12.96 -7.83
C THR A 156 -3.77 13.50 -7.91
N ASP A 157 -3.49 14.58 -7.18
CA ASP A 157 -2.23 15.32 -7.23
C ASP A 157 -1.74 15.60 -5.81
N ALA A 158 -0.98 14.67 -5.25
CA ALA A 158 -0.42 14.80 -3.92
C ALA A 158 0.97 15.46 -4.02
N GLU A 159 1.16 16.56 -3.31
CA GLU A 159 2.45 17.22 -3.18
C GLU A 159 3.48 16.29 -2.53
N TYR A 160 4.74 16.46 -2.91
CA TYR A 160 5.86 15.76 -2.30
C TYR A 160 6.27 16.43 -1.01
N ASP A 161 6.36 15.65 0.06
CA ASP A 161 6.99 16.08 1.31
C ASP A 161 8.50 15.85 1.22
N SER A 162 9.29 16.70 1.87
CA SER A 162 10.73 16.44 1.98
C SER A 162 10.97 15.14 2.77
N GLN A 163 12.11 14.48 2.54
CA GLN A 163 12.43 13.25 3.29
C GLN A 163 12.44 13.49 4.80
N GLU A 164 12.93 14.66 5.23
CA GLU A 164 12.93 15.06 6.64
C GLU A 164 11.50 15.15 7.21
N ASP A 165 10.58 15.78 6.47
CA ASP A 165 9.20 15.94 6.91
C ASP A 165 8.45 14.60 6.91
N VAL A 166 8.74 13.71 5.94
CA VAL A 166 8.21 12.34 5.90
C VAL A 166 8.63 11.59 7.18
N TYR A 167 9.91 11.61 7.54
CA TYR A 167 10.39 10.95 8.76
C TYR A 167 9.82 11.55 10.03
N LYS A 168 9.70 12.89 10.12
CA LYS A 168 9.05 13.54 11.25
C LYS A 168 7.60 13.11 11.40
N ALA A 169 6.86 13.02 10.28
CA ALA A 169 5.49 12.56 10.29
C ALA A 169 5.39 11.08 10.72
N MET A 170 6.25 10.22 10.20
CA MET A 170 6.31 8.80 10.58
C MET A 170 6.60 8.61 12.08
N LEU A 171 7.58 9.33 12.62
CA LEU A 171 7.93 9.23 14.04
C LEU A 171 6.78 9.72 14.93
N LYS A 172 6.11 10.79 14.54
CA LYS A 172 4.93 11.30 15.25
C LYS A 172 3.79 10.27 15.23
N GLU A 173 3.50 9.67 14.07
CA GLU A 173 2.47 8.65 13.93
C GLU A 173 2.75 7.40 14.78
N LEU A 174 4.03 6.99 14.87
CA LEU A 174 4.44 5.88 15.73
C LEU A 174 4.31 6.22 17.21
N ASP A 175 4.69 7.42 17.61
CA ASP A 175 4.56 7.90 18.98
C ASP A 175 3.09 7.93 19.40
N GLU A 176 2.22 8.49 18.57
CA GLU A 176 0.78 8.48 18.79
C GLU A 176 0.21 7.05 18.89
N ALA A 177 0.63 6.14 18.00
CA ALA A 177 0.14 4.75 17.99
C ALA A 177 0.57 3.94 19.22
N VAL A 178 1.73 4.21 19.80
CA VAL A 178 2.23 3.51 21.00
C VAL A 178 1.52 4.00 22.27
N HIS A 179 0.98 5.21 22.27
CA HIS A 179 0.29 5.80 23.42
C HIS A 179 -1.24 5.66 23.35
N THR A 180 -1.78 5.00 22.31
CA THR A 180 -3.20 4.66 22.19
C THR A 180 -3.54 3.43 22.98
#